data_03248773a2d7c66747a8967a9c6deabc
#
_entry.id   03248773a2d7c66747a8967a9c6deabc
#
_cell.length_a   1.000
_cell.length_b   1.000
_cell.length_c   1.000
_cell.angle_alpha   90.00
_cell.angle_beta   90.00
_cell.angle_gamma   90.00
#
_symmetry.space_group_name_H-M   'P 1'
#
loop_
_entity.id
_entity.type
_entity.pdbx_description
1 polymer ?
#
loop_
_entity_poly.entity_id
_entity_poly.type
_entity_poly.pdbx_seq_one_letter_code
_entity_poly.pdbx_strand_id
1 'polypeptide(L)'
;MRAADRERAIVDEAIRFFAERGFEGQTRELAKRMGITHSAIYRHFPSKEALIERVYQEVYLSRWSPDWGPMIRDRTLPLEARLTRFYLDYVERVFEYNWVRIFVFSGMKSFGITSRYLDIVRREIIEPAAGELRYELKLPDAKAHSLSERETELFWGLHGRIFYLAIRKFVYETPIPPDLDAIVRDAVQTFMDGAKMTMPKLLVSG
;
A
#
# COMPACT_ATOMS: atom_id res chain seq x y z
N MET A 1 4.33 -34.72 5.10
CA MET A 1 4.29 -33.36 4.58
C MET A 1 5.72 -32.91 4.32
N ARG A 2 6.01 -32.44 3.09
CA ARG A 2 7.35 -31.96 2.71
C ARG A 2 7.71 -30.67 3.49
N ALA A 3 9.01 -30.37 3.63
CA ALA A 3 9.47 -29.19 4.38
C ALA A 3 8.88 -27.88 3.81
N ALA A 4 8.84 -27.72 2.50
CA ALA A 4 8.25 -26.57 1.83
C ALA A 4 6.74 -26.41 2.08
N ASP A 5 5.99 -27.52 2.13
CA ASP A 5 4.55 -27.50 2.45
C ASP A 5 4.31 -27.04 3.89
N ARG A 6 5.21 -27.44 4.81
CA ARG A 6 5.14 -27.03 6.23
C ARG A 6 5.46 -25.56 6.40
N GLU A 7 6.50 -25.08 5.72
CA GLU A 7 6.87 -23.66 5.73
C GLU A 7 5.72 -22.78 5.24
N ARG A 8 5.12 -23.14 4.09
CA ARG A 8 3.95 -22.41 3.55
C ARG A 8 2.80 -22.40 4.55
N ALA A 9 2.45 -23.52 5.16
CA ALA A 9 1.39 -23.59 6.17
C ALA A 9 1.69 -22.70 7.39
N ILE A 10 2.95 -22.57 7.80
CA ILE A 10 3.34 -21.67 8.90
C ILE A 10 3.13 -20.20 8.46
N VAL A 11 3.53 -19.83 7.26
CA VAL A 11 3.35 -18.46 6.73
C VAL A 11 1.87 -18.10 6.60
N ASP A 12 1.06 -18.99 6.02
CA ASP A 12 -0.39 -18.76 5.85
C ASP A 12 -1.10 -18.56 7.19
N GLU A 13 -0.74 -19.36 8.23
CA GLU A 13 -1.31 -19.17 9.56
C GLU A 13 -0.75 -17.94 10.26
N ALA A 14 0.54 -17.62 10.06
CA ALA A 14 1.14 -16.40 10.60
C ALA A 14 0.47 -15.14 10.03
N ILE A 15 0.12 -15.13 8.75
CA ILE A 15 -0.63 -14.03 8.12
C ILE A 15 -1.97 -13.82 8.84
N ARG A 16 -2.77 -14.87 9.02
CA ARG A 16 -4.05 -14.78 9.75
C ARG A 16 -3.86 -14.33 11.19
N PHE A 17 -2.90 -14.95 11.87
CA PHE A 17 -2.59 -14.64 13.27
C PHE A 17 -2.17 -13.19 13.47
N PHE A 18 -1.27 -12.67 12.64
CA PHE A 18 -0.82 -11.28 12.74
C PHE A 18 -1.90 -10.27 12.29
N ALA A 19 -2.77 -10.63 11.37
CA ALA A 19 -3.93 -9.80 11.02
C ALA A 19 -4.93 -9.67 12.19
N GLU A 20 -5.05 -10.68 13.04
CA GLU A 20 -5.94 -10.68 14.19
C GLU A 20 -5.32 -10.04 15.44
N ARG A 21 -4.05 -10.34 15.73
CA ARG A 21 -3.37 -10.04 17.00
C ARG A 21 -2.28 -8.99 16.91
N GLY A 22 -1.92 -8.56 15.69
CA GLY A 22 -0.73 -7.76 15.45
C GLY A 22 0.56 -8.54 15.68
N PHE A 23 1.67 -7.87 15.45
CA PHE A 23 3.01 -8.48 15.58
C PHE A 23 3.46 -8.72 17.02
N GLU A 24 2.74 -8.26 18.04
CA GLU A 24 3.02 -8.61 19.45
C GLU A 24 2.61 -10.02 19.81
N GLY A 25 1.72 -10.63 19.02
CA GLY A 25 1.30 -12.02 19.20
C GLY A 25 2.50 -12.96 19.36
N GLN A 26 2.44 -13.80 20.40
CA GLN A 26 3.54 -14.73 20.70
C GLN A 26 3.56 -15.88 19.70
N THR A 27 4.74 -16.22 19.17
CA THR A 27 4.91 -17.38 18.27
C THR A 27 4.54 -18.72 18.94
N ARG A 28 4.50 -18.77 20.29
CA ARG A 28 3.95 -19.92 21.04
C ARG A 28 2.44 -20.08 20.82
N GLU A 29 1.70 -18.97 20.75
CA GLU A 29 0.25 -18.99 20.46
C GLU A 29 0.01 -19.44 19.03
N LEU A 30 0.80 -18.93 18.07
CA LEU A 30 0.79 -19.40 16.69
C LEU A 30 1.04 -20.91 16.60
N ALA A 31 2.06 -21.42 17.27
CA ALA A 31 2.35 -22.85 17.31
C ALA A 31 1.17 -23.66 17.88
N LYS A 32 0.54 -23.17 18.96
CA LYS A 32 -0.64 -23.80 19.57
C LYS A 32 -1.82 -23.85 18.58
N ARG A 33 -2.09 -22.77 17.85
CA ARG A 33 -3.15 -22.72 16.81
C ARG A 33 -2.91 -23.77 15.72
N MET A 34 -1.66 -23.98 15.34
CA MET A 34 -1.28 -24.96 14.32
C MET A 34 -1.19 -26.39 14.83
N GLY A 35 -1.32 -26.65 16.13
CA GLY A 35 -1.10 -27.97 16.73
C GLY A 35 0.33 -28.49 16.59
N ILE A 36 1.33 -27.59 16.57
CA ILE A 36 2.75 -27.93 16.45
C ILE A 36 3.55 -27.42 17.65
N THR A 37 4.78 -27.88 17.80
CA THR A 37 5.67 -27.37 18.85
C THR A 37 6.24 -26.01 18.46
N HIS A 38 6.52 -25.16 19.44
CA HIS A 38 7.16 -23.88 19.23
C HIS A 38 8.51 -24.00 18.50
N SER A 39 9.29 -25.01 18.83
CA SER A 39 10.55 -25.32 18.14
C SER A 39 10.36 -25.71 16.67
N ALA A 40 9.20 -26.23 16.29
CA ALA A 40 8.90 -26.55 14.90
C ALA A 40 8.84 -25.30 14.00
N ILE A 41 8.35 -24.17 14.53
CA ILE A 41 8.38 -22.88 13.82
C ILE A 41 9.84 -22.45 13.61
N TYR A 42 10.67 -22.51 14.65
CA TYR A 42 12.05 -22.02 14.59
C TYR A 42 13.00 -22.89 13.76
N ARG A 43 12.59 -24.09 13.38
CA ARG A 43 13.32 -24.88 12.38
C ARG A 43 13.19 -24.31 10.96
N HIS A 44 12.11 -23.57 10.69
CA HIS A 44 11.87 -22.93 9.37
C HIS A 44 12.25 -21.45 9.39
N PHE A 45 12.01 -20.77 10.52
CA PHE A 45 12.25 -19.34 10.68
C PHE A 45 13.13 -19.12 11.91
N PRO A 46 14.41 -18.76 11.77
CA PRO A 46 15.38 -18.69 12.87
C PRO A 46 14.99 -17.67 13.94
N SER A 47 14.12 -16.71 13.63
CA SER A 47 13.59 -15.73 14.56
C SER A 47 12.16 -15.33 14.20
N LYS A 48 11.49 -14.58 15.09
CA LYS A 48 10.18 -13.98 14.82
C LYS A 48 10.27 -12.94 13.72
N GLU A 49 11.37 -12.19 13.68
CA GLU A 49 11.66 -11.19 12.67
C GLU A 49 11.78 -11.82 11.27
N ALA A 50 12.41 -12.99 11.16
CA ALA A 50 12.50 -13.74 9.91
C ALA A 50 11.11 -14.21 9.41
N LEU A 51 10.24 -14.63 10.33
CA LEU A 51 8.86 -14.96 10.01
C LEU A 51 8.07 -13.71 9.56
N ILE A 52 8.23 -12.57 10.26
CA ILE A 52 7.60 -11.30 9.91
C ILE A 52 8.09 -10.84 8.53
N GLU A 53 9.39 -10.94 8.23
CA GLU A 53 9.94 -10.58 6.92
C GLU A 53 9.34 -11.45 5.81
N ARG A 54 9.17 -12.76 6.06
CA ARG A 54 8.54 -13.66 5.09
C ARG A 54 7.06 -13.31 4.87
N VAL A 55 6.34 -12.94 5.93
CA VAL A 55 4.97 -12.41 5.83
C VAL A 55 4.92 -11.12 5.02
N TYR A 56 5.88 -10.20 5.21
CA TYR A 56 5.99 -8.99 4.41
C TYR A 56 6.12 -9.28 2.91
N GLN A 57 7.01 -10.19 2.55
CA GLN A 57 7.20 -10.58 1.15
C GLN A 57 5.92 -11.19 0.56
N GLU A 58 5.25 -12.07 1.31
CA GLU A 58 4.04 -12.76 0.84
C GLU A 58 2.83 -11.82 0.73
N VAL A 59 2.63 -10.92 1.70
CA VAL A 59 1.44 -10.07 1.78
C VAL A 59 1.59 -8.81 0.93
N TYR A 60 2.77 -8.17 0.92
CA TYR A 60 2.95 -6.86 0.29
C TYR A 60 3.63 -6.93 -1.06
N LEU A 61 4.82 -7.53 -1.12
CA LEU A 61 5.61 -7.51 -2.35
C LEU A 61 5.01 -8.38 -3.45
N SER A 62 4.37 -9.50 -3.10
CA SER A 62 3.70 -10.36 -4.08
C SER A 62 2.50 -9.68 -4.75
N ARG A 63 1.91 -8.68 -4.11
CA ARG A 63 0.75 -7.93 -4.64
C ARG A 63 1.14 -6.62 -5.33
N TRP A 64 2.39 -6.20 -5.19
CA TRP A 64 2.90 -5.07 -5.94
C TRP A 64 2.94 -5.41 -7.44
N SER A 65 2.30 -4.60 -8.27
CA SER A 65 2.41 -4.76 -9.71
C SER A 65 3.62 -4.00 -10.25
N PRO A 66 4.54 -4.66 -10.97
CA PRO A 66 5.64 -3.97 -11.62
C PRO A 66 5.18 -2.99 -12.72
N ASP A 67 3.93 -3.15 -13.19
CA ASP A 67 3.35 -2.30 -14.23
C ASP A 67 2.84 -0.94 -13.70
N TRP A 68 2.67 -0.78 -12.40
CA TRP A 68 2.11 0.45 -11.83
C TRP A 68 2.98 1.68 -12.12
N GLY A 69 4.28 1.58 -11.93
CA GLY A 69 5.20 2.68 -12.23
C GLY A 69 5.21 3.06 -13.72
N PRO A 70 5.38 2.11 -14.66
CA PRO A 70 5.21 2.35 -16.08
C PRO A 70 3.85 2.96 -16.44
N MET A 71 2.75 2.44 -15.87
CA MET A 71 1.39 2.94 -16.11
C MET A 71 1.23 4.43 -15.75
N ILE A 72 1.79 4.85 -14.60
CA ILE A 72 1.75 6.27 -14.19
C ILE A 72 2.53 7.15 -15.17
N ARG A 73 3.61 6.64 -15.77
CA ARG A 73 4.47 7.39 -16.71
C ARG A 73 4.04 7.31 -18.19
N ASP A 74 2.99 6.54 -18.48
CA ASP A 74 2.50 6.36 -19.87
C ASP A 74 1.73 7.59 -20.38
N ARG A 75 2.43 8.50 -21.03
CA ARG A 75 1.89 9.74 -21.59
C ARG A 75 0.98 9.56 -22.82
N THR A 76 0.71 8.34 -23.24
CA THR A 76 -0.29 8.07 -24.29
C THR A 76 -1.73 8.34 -23.80
N LEU A 77 -1.92 8.38 -22.48
CA LEU A 77 -3.19 8.68 -21.82
C LEU A 77 -3.06 9.91 -20.91
N PRO A 78 -4.14 10.68 -20.69
CA PRO A 78 -4.18 11.73 -19.67
C PRO A 78 -3.89 11.17 -18.28
N LEU A 79 -3.25 11.95 -17.39
CA LEU A 79 -2.91 11.52 -16.03
C LEU A 79 -4.12 11.02 -15.24
N GLU A 80 -5.27 11.66 -15.41
CA GLU A 80 -6.54 11.27 -14.79
C GLU A 80 -6.91 9.81 -15.13
N ALA A 81 -6.80 9.42 -16.39
CA ALA A 81 -7.08 8.04 -16.83
C ALA A 81 -6.05 7.06 -16.27
N ARG A 82 -4.77 7.45 -16.21
CA ARG A 82 -3.68 6.64 -15.64
C ARG A 82 -3.87 6.42 -14.14
N LEU A 83 -4.18 7.47 -13.39
CA LEU A 83 -4.48 7.39 -11.95
C LEU A 83 -5.72 6.54 -11.68
N THR A 84 -6.78 6.74 -12.47
CA THR A 84 -7.99 5.91 -12.35
C THR A 84 -7.68 4.43 -12.54
N ARG A 85 -6.96 4.09 -13.61
CA ARG A 85 -6.57 2.70 -13.87
C ARG A 85 -5.70 2.11 -12.76
N PHE A 86 -4.73 2.90 -12.28
CA PHE A 86 -3.88 2.51 -11.16
C PHE A 86 -4.70 2.22 -9.89
N TYR A 87 -5.58 3.14 -9.49
CA TYR A 87 -6.33 2.98 -8.24
C TYR A 87 -7.41 1.89 -8.30
N LEU A 88 -7.97 1.61 -9.47
CA LEU A 88 -8.86 0.45 -9.65
C LEU A 88 -8.10 -0.87 -9.42
N ASP A 89 -6.95 -1.05 -10.06
CA ASP A 89 -6.10 -2.25 -9.86
C ASP A 89 -5.53 -2.31 -8.42
N TYR A 90 -5.18 -1.15 -7.84
CA TYR A 90 -4.73 -1.06 -6.45
C TYR A 90 -5.81 -1.53 -5.47
N VAL A 91 -7.04 -1.07 -5.61
CA VAL A 91 -8.17 -1.48 -4.75
C VAL A 91 -8.42 -2.98 -4.87
N GLU A 92 -8.43 -3.54 -6.09
CA GLU A 92 -8.61 -4.97 -6.32
C GLU A 92 -7.56 -5.82 -5.59
N ARG A 93 -6.29 -5.40 -5.58
CA ARG A 93 -5.17 -6.16 -4.99
C ARG A 93 -5.01 -5.97 -3.50
N VAL A 94 -5.28 -4.76 -2.98
CA VAL A 94 -4.89 -4.33 -1.63
C VAL A 94 -6.06 -4.36 -0.65
N PHE A 95 -7.31 -4.24 -1.12
CA PHE A 95 -8.48 -4.23 -0.25
C PHE A 95 -8.84 -5.64 0.24
N GLU A 96 -7.98 -6.19 1.05
CA GLU A 96 -8.10 -7.52 1.64
C GLU A 96 -7.84 -7.44 3.15
N TYR A 97 -8.60 -8.20 3.93
CA TYR A 97 -8.62 -8.15 5.38
C TYR A 97 -7.23 -8.28 6.02
N ASN A 98 -6.48 -9.32 5.65
CA ASN A 98 -5.17 -9.57 6.24
C ASN A 98 -4.17 -8.48 5.85
N TRP A 99 -4.21 -8.05 4.58
CA TRP A 99 -3.32 -7.01 4.07
C TRP A 99 -3.47 -5.71 4.87
N VAL A 100 -4.71 -5.22 4.97
CA VAL A 100 -5.01 -3.92 5.60
C VAL A 100 -4.70 -3.95 7.09
N ARG A 101 -5.09 -5.00 7.79
CA ARG A 101 -4.88 -5.10 9.23
C ARG A 101 -3.40 -5.24 9.60
N ILE A 102 -2.65 -6.08 8.87
CA ILE A 102 -1.20 -6.20 9.07
C ILE A 102 -0.51 -4.85 8.81
N PHE A 103 -0.93 -4.11 7.77
CA PHE A 103 -0.40 -2.79 7.46
C PHE A 103 -0.59 -1.82 8.64
N VAL A 104 -1.79 -1.73 9.18
CA VAL A 104 -2.10 -0.85 10.31
C VAL A 104 -1.34 -1.27 11.57
N PHE A 105 -1.36 -2.56 11.92
CA PHE A 105 -0.64 -3.06 13.09
C PHE A 105 0.87 -2.86 12.98
N SER A 106 1.44 -3.03 11.80
CA SER A 106 2.86 -2.79 11.55
C SER A 106 3.22 -1.31 11.70
N GLY A 107 2.33 -0.40 11.27
CA GLY A 107 2.55 1.04 11.39
C GLY A 107 2.51 1.54 12.83
N MET A 108 1.75 0.89 13.71
CA MET A 108 1.70 1.22 15.15
C MET A 108 2.93 0.73 15.93
N LYS A 109 3.73 -0.14 15.36
CA LYS A 109 4.92 -0.73 15.98
C LYS A 109 6.08 -0.64 15.00
N SER A 110 7.27 -0.33 15.49
CA SER A 110 8.46 -0.05 14.67
C SER A 110 9.05 -1.27 13.95
N PHE A 111 8.24 -2.07 13.29
CA PHE A 111 8.70 -3.20 12.48
C PHE A 111 9.22 -2.81 11.08
N GLY A 112 9.07 -1.52 10.70
CA GLY A 112 9.57 -0.99 9.44
C GLY A 112 8.85 -1.47 8.17
N ILE A 113 7.85 -2.34 8.27
CA ILE A 113 7.11 -2.89 7.11
C ILE A 113 6.34 -1.77 6.40
N THR A 114 5.52 -1.04 7.17
CA THR A 114 4.68 0.04 6.63
C THR A 114 5.52 1.14 6.00
N SER A 115 6.61 1.59 6.66
CA SER A 115 7.50 2.62 6.12
C SER A 115 8.16 2.18 4.82
N ARG A 116 8.69 0.95 4.75
CA ARG A 116 9.30 0.40 3.51
C ARG A 116 8.30 0.35 2.35
N TYR A 117 7.05 -0.06 2.63
CA TYR A 117 6.01 -0.09 1.61
C TYR A 117 5.63 1.32 1.14
N LEU A 118 5.45 2.26 2.06
CA LEU A 118 5.15 3.66 1.74
C LEU A 118 6.29 4.34 0.97
N ASP A 119 7.55 3.98 1.25
CA ASP A 119 8.69 4.45 0.46
C ASP A 119 8.64 3.96 -1.00
N ILE A 120 8.17 2.73 -1.23
CA ILE A 120 7.95 2.22 -2.60
C ILE A 120 6.81 2.99 -3.26
N VAL A 121 5.68 3.16 -2.58
CA VAL A 121 4.53 3.96 -3.09
C VAL A 121 4.97 5.38 -3.44
N ARG A 122 5.75 6.02 -2.57
CA ARG A 122 6.28 7.36 -2.80
C ARG A 122 7.08 7.44 -4.09
N ARG A 123 8.09 6.58 -4.24
CA ARG A 123 9.03 6.61 -5.37
C ARG A 123 8.40 6.19 -6.70
N GLU A 124 7.52 5.19 -6.67
CA GLU A 124 6.99 4.60 -7.89
C GLU A 124 5.67 5.22 -8.35
N ILE A 125 4.91 5.83 -7.44
CA ILE A 125 3.56 6.34 -7.73
C ILE A 125 3.46 7.83 -7.43
N ILE A 126 3.70 8.27 -6.19
CA ILE A 126 3.39 9.63 -5.74
C ILE A 126 4.25 10.67 -6.44
N GLU A 127 5.58 10.53 -6.35
CA GLU A 127 6.52 11.47 -7.00
C GLU A 127 6.38 11.45 -8.53
N PRO A 128 6.31 10.29 -9.21
CA PRO A 128 6.03 10.27 -10.64
C PRO A 128 4.72 10.94 -11.03
N ALA A 129 3.62 10.67 -10.31
CA ALA A 129 2.32 11.28 -10.61
C ALA A 129 2.35 12.81 -10.45
N ALA A 130 3.03 13.32 -9.41
CA ALA A 130 3.23 14.76 -9.23
C ALA A 130 4.05 15.37 -10.39
N GLY A 131 5.11 14.70 -10.82
CA GLY A 131 5.90 15.09 -11.99
C GLY A 131 5.09 15.09 -13.29
N GLU A 132 4.23 14.08 -13.48
CA GLU A 132 3.37 13.99 -14.65
C GLU A 132 2.28 15.08 -14.65
N LEU A 133 1.76 15.49 -13.50
CA LEU A 133 0.84 16.63 -13.42
C LEU A 133 1.55 17.93 -13.79
N ARG A 134 2.79 18.18 -13.33
CA ARG A 134 3.59 19.32 -13.79
C ARG A 134 3.76 19.31 -15.32
N TYR A 135 4.06 18.14 -15.89
CA TYR A 135 4.20 18.00 -17.34
C TYR A 135 2.90 18.36 -18.07
N GLU A 136 1.74 17.86 -17.65
CA GLU A 136 0.46 18.17 -18.27
C GLU A 136 0.12 19.68 -18.18
N LEU A 137 0.47 20.31 -17.06
CA LEU A 137 0.24 21.72 -16.81
C LEU A 137 1.31 22.65 -17.43
N LYS A 138 2.32 22.09 -18.11
CA LYS A 138 3.48 22.82 -18.67
C LYS A 138 4.23 23.63 -17.62
N LEU A 139 4.32 23.12 -16.40
CA LEU A 139 5.09 23.67 -15.29
C LEU A 139 6.55 23.19 -15.37
N PRO A 140 7.48 23.79 -14.59
CA PRO A 140 8.88 23.38 -14.56
C PRO A 140 9.05 21.89 -14.28
N ASP A 141 9.90 21.22 -15.08
CA ASP A 141 10.15 19.79 -14.99
C ASP A 141 10.70 19.40 -13.60
N ALA A 142 10.19 18.33 -13.03
CA ALA A 142 10.59 17.82 -11.71
C ALA A 142 12.05 17.37 -11.64
N LYS A 143 12.71 17.10 -12.79
CA LYS A 143 14.15 16.80 -12.84
C LYS A 143 15.02 18.06 -12.71
N ALA A 144 14.55 19.19 -13.25
CA ALA A 144 15.26 20.46 -13.16
C ALA A 144 14.94 21.21 -11.86
N HIS A 145 13.73 21.06 -11.35
CA HIS A 145 13.26 21.70 -10.13
C HIS A 145 12.56 20.65 -9.25
N SER A 146 13.22 20.22 -8.20
CA SER A 146 12.69 19.18 -7.29
C SER A 146 11.24 19.44 -6.87
N LEU A 147 10.47 18.37 -6.73
CA LEU A 147 9.12 18.47 -6.18
C LEU A 147 9.21 18.94 -4.72
N SER A 148 8.35 19.88 -4.36
CA SER A 148 8.17 20.27 -2.96
C SER A 148 7.36 19.22 -2.19
N GLU A 149 7.48 19.20 -0.86
CA GLU A 149 6.66 18.34 0.00
C GLU A 149 5.17 18.62 -0.18
N ARG A 150 4.78 19.89 -0.39
CA ARG A 150 3.38 20.27 -0.61
C ARG A 150 2.80 19.68 -1.90
N GLU A 151 3.60 19.54 -2.94
CA GLU A 151 3.15 18.95 -4.21
C GLU A 151 2.96 17.43 -4.07
N THR A 152 3.88 16.75 -3.41
CA THR A 152 3.74 15.31 -3.14
C THR A 152 2.60 15.03 -2.17
N GLU A 153 2.36 15.90 -1.19
CA GLU A 153 1.27 15.79 -0.22
C GLU A 153 -0.12 15.86 -0.86
N LEU A 154 -0.29 16.58 -1.97
CA LEU A 154 -1.54 16.52 -2.74
C LEU A 154 -1.87 15.07 -3.15
N PHE A 155 -0.88 14.34 -3.66
CA PHE A 155 -1.06 12.95 -4.10
C PHE A 155 -1.19 11.98 -2.93
N TRP A 156 -0.51 12.23 -1.82
CA TRP A 156 -0.74 11.49 -0.58
C TRP A 156 -2.17 11.68 -0.07
N GLY A 157 -2.75 12.88 -0.24
CA GLY A 157 -4.15 13.14 0.07
C GLY A 157 -5.12 12.27 -0.73
N LEU A 158 -4.89 12.11 -2.05
CA LEU A 158 -5.66 11.19 -2.89
C LEU A 158 -5.48 9.74 -2.44
N HIS A 159 -4.22 9.31 -2.23
CA HIS A 159 -3.91 7.96 -1.79
C HIS A 159 -4.57 7.64 -0.45
N GLY A 160 -4.46 8.55 0.51
CA GLY A 160 -5.10 8.44 1.82
C GLY A 160 -6.62 8.38 1.75
N ARG A 161 -7.26 9.20 0.90
CA ARG A 161 -8.71 9.16 0.68
C ARG A 161 -9.19 7.78 0.24
N ILE A 162 -8.48 7.16 -0.71
CA ILE A 162 -8.83 5.83 -1.23
C ILE A 162 -8.53 4.77 -0.17
N PHE A 163 -7.35 4.79 0.43
CA PHE A 163 -6.96 3.80 1.44
C PHE A 163 -7.86 3.85 2.69
N TYR A 164 -8.40 5.01 3.05
CA TYR A 164 -9.31 5.14 4.18
C TYR A 164 -10.60 4.31 4.03
N LEU A 165 -11.04 4.02 2.80
CA LEU A 165 -12.14 3.08 2.57
C LEU A 165 -11.80 1.67 3.10
N ALA A 166 -10.56 1.22 2.89
CA ALA A 166 -10.09 -0.05 3.42
C ALA A 166 -10.01 -0.04 4.96
N ILE A 167 -9.54 1.06 5.55
CA ILE A 167 -9.54 1.26 7.02
C ILE A 167 -10.97 1.15 7.56
N ARG A 168 -11.92 1.85 6.96
CA ARG A 168 -13.33 1.78 7.37
C ARG A 168 -13.87 0.35 7.32
N LYS A 169 -13.59 -0.37 6.22
CA LYS A 169 -14.10 -1.72 5.99
C LYS A 169 -13.48 -2.76 6.92
N PHE A 170 -12.16 -2.78 7.03
CA PHE A 170 -11.43 -3.90 7.63
C PHE A 170 -10.87 -3.63 9.04
N VAL A 171 -10.81 -2.36 9.46
CA VAL A 171 -10.33 -1.98 10.79
C VAL A 171 -11.46 -1.49 11.68
N TYR A 172 -12.31 -0.59 11.15
CA TYR A 172 -13.46 -0.06 11.90
C TYR A 172 -14.73 -0.88 11.74
N GLU A 173 -14.73 -1.84 10.79
CA GLU A 173 -15.86 -2.71 10.50
C GLU A 173 -17.15 -1.92 10.20
N THR A 174 -16.99 -0.76 9.53
CA THR A 174 -18.09 0.11 9.15
C THR A 174 -18.44 -0.08 7.67
N PRO A 175 -19.72 0.13 7.28
CA PRO A 175 -20.13 0.03 5.89
C PRO A 175 -19.36 1.00 4.98
N ILE A 176 -19.03 0.52 3.79
CA ILE A 176 -18.53 1.35 2.69
C ILE A 176 -19.46 1.19 1.49
N PRO A 177 -19.48 2.15 0.54
CA PRO A 177 -20.29 2.00 -0.67
C PRO A 177 -19.95 0.69 -1.42
N PRO A 178 -20.94 -0.01 -1.99
CA PRO A 178 -20.71 -1.28 -2.68
C PRO A 178 -19.99 -1.09 -4.02
N ASP A 179 -20.24 0.02 -4.72
CA ASP A 179 -19.59 0.35 -5.99
C ASP A 179 -18.29 1.13 -5.74
N LEU A 180 -17.22 0.36 -5.46
CA LEU A 180 -15.90 0.94 -5.23
C LEU A 180 -15.31 1.57 -6.49
N ASP A 181 -15.65 1.05 -7.66
CA ASP A 181 -15.16 1.57 -8.94
C ASP A 181 -15.65 2.99 -9.17
N ALA A 182 -16.94 3.25 -8.96
CA ALA A 182 -17.50 4.59 -9.03
C ALA A 182 -16.83 5.53 -8.02
N ILE A 183 -16.66 5.10 -6.76
CA ILE A 183 -16.02 5.90 -5.71
C ILE A 183 -14.55 6.23 -6.05
N VAL A 184 -13.81 5.29 -6.63
CA VAL A 184 -12.42 5.54 -7.07
C VAL A 184 -12.39 6.56 -8.20
N ARG A 185 -13.28 6.43 -9.21
CA ARG A 185 -13.38 7.39 -10.32
C ARG A 185 -13.70 8.80 -9.81
N ASP A 186 -14.71 8.92 -8.96
CA ASP A 186 -15.10 10.20 -8.35
C ASP A 186 -13.97 10.80 -7.50
N ALA A 187 -13.22 9.96 -6.79
CA ALA A 187 -12.09 10.42 -6.00
C ALA A 187 -10.98 11.00 -6.86
N VAL A 188 -10.62 10.30 -7.95
CA VAL A 188 -9.59 10.76 -8.90
C VAL A 188 -10.05 12.01 -9.63
N GLN A 189 -11.27 12.04 -10.14
CA GLN A 189 -11.85 13.21 -10.82
C GLN A 189 -11.81 14.46 -9.92
N THR A 190 -12.40 14.35 -8.72
CA THR A 190 -12.43 15.46 -7.76
C THR A 190 -11.02 15.95 -7.40
N PHE A 191 -10.08 15.02 -7.24
CA PHE A 191 -8.68 15.34 -6.98
C PHE A 191 -8.07 16.10 -8.16
N MET A 192 -8.21 15.60 -9.39
CA MET A 192 -7.61 16.20 -10.58
C MET A 192 -8.14 17.62 -10.83
N ASP A 193 -9.45 17.86 -10.64
CA ASP A 193 -10.04 19.20 -10.77
C ASP A 193 -9.40 20.18 -9.79
N GLY A 194 -9.24 19.80 -8.52
CA GLY A 194 -8.59 20.62 -7.50
C GLY A 194 -7.07 20.76 -7.69
N ALA A 195 -6.39 19.67 -8.03
CA ALA A 195 -4.94 19.65 -8.18
C ALA A 195 -4.44 20.49 -9.35
N LYS A 196 -5.15 20.48 -10.48
CA LYS A 196 -4.85 21.36 -11.64
C LYS A 196 -4.88 22.85 -11.28
N MET A 197 -5.74 23.26 -10.37
CA MET A 197 -5.83 24.64 -9.88
C MET A 197 -4.81 24.96 -8.78
N THR A 198 -4.44 23.98 -7.99
CA THR A 198 -3.60 24.17 -6.80
C THR A 198 -2.12 24.07 -7.11
N MET A 199 -1.71 23.09 -7.93
CA MET A 199 -0.31 22.82 -8.24
C MET A 199 0.47 24.06 -8.74
N PRO A 200 -0.03 24.89 -9.68
CA PRO A 200 0.68 26.09 -10.12
C PRO A 200 0.98 27.08 -9.00
N LYS A 201 0.06 27.19 -8.00
CA LYS A 201 0.19 28.13 -6.88
C LYS A 201 1.28 27.70 -5.91
N LEU A 202 1.57 26.40 -5.80
CA LEU A 202 2.59 25.87 -4.91
C LEU A 202 4.01 26.23 -5.37
N LEU A 203 4.21 26.42 -6.68
CA LEU A 203 5.49 26.83 -7.28
C LEU A 203 5.80 28.32 -7.11
N VAL A 204 4.78 29.15 -6.91
CA VAL A 204 4.96 30.62 -6.74
C VAL A 204 5.22 30.99 -5.28
N SER A 205 4.93 30.07 -4.33
CA SER A 205 4.99 30.31 -2.88
C SER A 205 6.28 29.78 -2.21
N GLY A 206 7.22 29.28 -2.97
CA GLY A 206 8.56 28.84 -2.56
C GLY A 206 9.62 29.67 -3.21
#